data_f4c3d7df6265767c7b07094792906508
#
_entry.id   f4c3d7df6265767c7b07094792906508
#
_cell.length_a   1.000
_cell.length_b   1.000
_cell.length_c   1.000
_cell.angle_alpha   90.00
_cell.angle_beta   90.00
_cell.angle_gamma   90.00
#
_symmetry.space_group_name_H-M   'P 1'
#
loop_
_entity.id
_entity.type
_entity.pdbx_description
1 polymer ?
#
loop_
_entity_poly.entity_id
_entity_poly.type
_entity_poly.pdbx_seq_one_letter_code
_entity_poly.pdbx_strand_id
1 'polypeptide(L)'
;MPTLADLRENYSRGGLAESDAVDGPLGLFRRWFDETLAAGLPEPNAMVLATCSPEGVPSARLVLLKALDDRGFTFFTNYDSRKGREIAANPLGALVFPWHALERQVRVEGTIEVVTREESDEYFVKRPLGSRLGAWASPQSEVIPGREFLEKQHADLMAKYPDGDVPRPPNWGGYRLLPRVLEFWQGRPSRLHDRLCFSRQADGSWQRERLSP
;
A
#
# COMPACT_ATOMS: atom_id res chain seq x y z
N MET A 1 4.86 -13.57 32.52
CA MET A 1 4.69 -12.85 31.24
C MET A 1 3.43 -13.40 30.58
N PRO A 2 2.58 -12.58 29.96
CA PRO A 2 1.43 -13.10 29.23
C PRO A 2 1.88 -14.01 28.10
N THR A 3 1.14 -15.07 27.84
CA THR A 3 1.34 -15.93 26.67
C THR A 3 0.73 -15.27 25.43
N LEU A 4 1.09 -15.72 24.23
CA LEU A 4 0.46 -15.22 23.00
C LEU A 4 -1.07 -15.41 23.01
N ALA A 5 -1.56 -16.45 23.69
CA ALA A 5 -2.99 -16.72 23.84
C ALA A 5 -3.71 -15.73 24.75
N ASP A 6 -2.99 -15.07 25.63
CA ASP A 6 -3.54 -14.07 26.57
C ASP A 6 -3.64 -12.67 25.95
N LEU A 7 -2.99 -12.43 24.80
CA LEU A 7 -3.00 -11.15 24.11
C LEU A 7 -4.32 -10.97 23.35
N ARG A 8 -5.34 -10.53 24.06
CA ARG A 8 -6.68 -10.28 23.54
C ARG A 8 -7.14 -8.88 23.94
N GLU A 9 -7.57 -8.11 22.95
CA GLU A 9 -8.16 -6.81 23.14
C GLU A 9 -9.69 -6.88 22.94
N ASN A 10 -10.42 -6.11 23.74
CA ASN A 10 -11.85 -5.91 23.56
C ASN A 10 -12.07 -4.64 22.74
N TYR A 11 -12.59 -4.80 21.54
CA TYR A 11 -12.88 -3.70 20.62
C TYR A 11 -14.17 -2.99 21.04
N SER A 12 -14.10 -1.65 21.14
CA SER A 12 -15.23 -0.84 21.62
C SER A 12 -15.35 0.54 20.97
N ARG A 13 -14.46 0.88 20.02
CA ARG A 13 -14.32 2.25 19.51
C ARG A 13 -15.44 2.71 18.56
N GLY A 14 -16.23 1.84 18.01
CA GLY A 14 -17.26 2.29 17.07
C GLY A 14 -18.02 1.15 16.40
N GLY A 15 -18.73 1.49 15.36
CA GLY A 15 -19.47 0.57 14.47
C GLY A 15 -19.30 1.01 13.02
N LEU A 16 -19.78 0.17 12.11
CA LEU A 16 -19.83 0.47 10.68
C LEU A 16 -21.22 0.05 10.17
N ALA A 17 -22.05 1.07 9.87
CA ALA A 17 -23.37 0.87 9.30
C ALA A 17 -23.36 1.11 7.77
N GLU A 18 -24.37 0.62 7.09
CA GLU A 18 -24.57 0.86 5.66
C GLU A 18 -24.72 2.35 5.33
N SER A 19 -25.32 3.13 6.26
CA SER A 19 -25.45 4.59 6.16
C SER A 19 -24.09 5.33 6.15
N ASP A 20 -23.03 4.71 6.66
CA ASP A 20 -21.69 5.29 6.66
C ASP A 20 -21.02 5.23 5.29
N ALA A 21 -21.57 4.54 4.32
CA ALA A 21 -20.97 4.26 3.04
C ALA A 21 -21.75 4.86 1.85
N VAL A 22 -22.40 6.00 2.06
CA VAL A 22 -23.23 6.67 1.05
C VAL A 22 -22.42 7.16 -0.16
N ASP A 23 -21.17 7.55 0.05
CA ASP A 23 -20.26 8.06 -0.99
C ASP A 23 -19.47 6.93 -1.69
N GLY A 24 -19.92 5.70 -1.54
CA GLY A 24 -19.25 4.52 -2.10
C GLY A 24 -17.94 4.17 -1.38
N PRO A 25 -17.22 3.14 -1.88
CA PRO A 25 -16.05 2.62 -1.17
C PRO A 25 -14.86 3.58 -1.15
N LEU A 26 -14.61 4.34 -2.21
CA LEU A 26 -13.51 5.31 -2.23
C LEU A 26 -13.79 6.50 -1.33
N GLY A 27 -15.06 6.94 -1.24
CA GLY A 27 -15.48 7.98 -0.30
C GLY A 27 -15.32 7.54 1.16
N LEU A 28 -15.76 6.31 1.48
CA LEU A 28 -15.57 5.72 2.80
C LEU A 28 -14.08 5.57 3.16
N PHE A 29 -13.23 5.15 2.21
CA PHE A 29 -11.79 5.07 2.42
C PHE A 29 -11.19 6.44 2.74
N ARG A 30 -11.49 7.48 1.95
CA ARG A 30 -10.98 8.84 2.17
C ARG A 30 -11.35 9.34 3.57
N ARG A 31 -12.60 9.18 3.98
CA ARG A 31 -13.05 9.57 5.32
C ARG A 31 -12.29 8.81 6.43
N TRP A 32 -12.15 7.49 6.32
CA TRP A 32 -11.41 6.71 7.31
C TRP A 32 -9.93 7.07 7.35
N PHE A 33 -9.35 7.41 6.20
CA PHE A 33 -7.98 7.88 6.11
C PHE A 33 -7.80 9.24 6.80
N ASP A 34 -8.72 10.19 6.59
CA ASP A 34 -8.72 11.50 7.25
C ASP A 34 -8.88 11.37 8.76
N GLU A 35 -9.77 10.49 9.23
CA GLU A 35 -9.91 10.16 10.65
C GLU A 35 -8.63 9.55 11.24
N THR A 36 -7.92 8.74 10.47
CA THR A 36 -6.64 8.15 10.86
C THR A 36 -5.54 9.21 10.98
N LEU A 37 -5.51 10.17 10.05
CA LEU A 37 -4.62 11.35 10.13
C LEU A 37 -4.94 12.19 11.36
N ALA A 38 -6.22 12.50 11.58
CA ALA A 38 -6.68 13.30 12.73
C ALA A 38 -6.37 12.61 14.08
N ALA A 39 -6.39 11.29 14.12
CA ALA A 39 -6.02 10.51 15.31
C ALA A 39 -4.50 10.44 15.55
N GLY A 40 -3.67 11.01 14.67
CA GLY A 40 -2.22 11.07 14.82
C GLY A 40 -1.51 9.71 14.75
N LEU A 41 -2.07 8.74 14.02
CA LEU A 41 -1.41 7.44 13.85
C LEU A 41 -0.08 7.61 13.12
N PRO A 42 1.00 6.91 13.53
CA PRO A 42 2.25 6.91 12.79
C PRO A 42 2.04 6.25 11.42
N GLU A 43 2.61 6.85 10.38
CA GLU A 43 2.58 6.37 8.99
C GLU A 43 1.18 5.85 8.54
N PRO A 44 0.12 6.67 8.61
CA PRO A 44 -1.26 6.24 8.32
C PRO A 44 -1.42 5.72 6.88
N ASN A 45 -0.51 6.08 6.00
CA ASN A 45 -0.41 5.64 4.60
C ASN A 45 0.42 4.36 4.40
N ALA A 46 0.96 3.77 5.47
CA ALA A 46 1.61 2.47 5.39
C ALA A 46 0.56 1.37 5.12
N MET A 47 0.87 0.51 4.17
CA MET A 47 -0.01 -0.59 3.78
C MET A 47 0.80 -1.85 3.47
N VAL A 48 0.24 -3.01 3.74
CA VAL A 48 0.78 -4.28 3.27
C VAL A 48 0.37 -4.48 1.82
N LEU A 49 1.34 -4.65 0.94
CA LEU A 49 1.11 -5.11 -0.43
C LEU A 49 1.40 -6.60 -0.51
N ALA A 50 0.40 -7.38 -0.86
CA ALA A 50 0.52 -8.80 -1.22
C ALA A 50 0.56 -8.94 -2.74
N THR A 51 1.50 -9.76 -3.21
CA THR A 51 1.70 -10.15 -4.61
C THR A 51 1.90 -11.65 -4.68
N CYS A 52 1.80 -12.22 -5.86
CA CYS A 52 1.87 -13.66 -6.06
C CYS A 52 2.76 -13.97 -7.27
N SER A 53 3.61 -14.99 -7.14
CA SER A 53 4.37 -15.49 -8.29
C SER A 53 3.47 -16.18 -9.32
N PRO A 54 3.94 -16.46 -10.55
CA PRO A 54 3.19 -17.26 -11.54
C PRO A 54 2.77 -18.63 -11.02
N GLU A 55 3.57 -19.23 -10.11
CA GLU A 55 3.30 -20.53 -9.50
C GLU A 55 2.29 -20.48 -8.34
N GLY A 56 1.77 -19.27 -8.03
CA GLY A 56 0.81 -19.10 -6.94
C GLY A 56 1.44 -18.91 -5.56
N VAL A 57 2.75 -18.68 -5.45
CA VAL A 57 3.41 -18.44 -4.15
C VAL A 57 3.22 -16.99 -3.72
N PRO A 58 2.47 -16.72 -2.62
CA PRO A 58 2.25 -15.38 -2.14
C PRO A 58 3.47 -14.79 -1.45
N SER A 59 3.62 -13.48 -1.52
CA SER A 59 4.60 -12.73 -0.74
C SER A 59 3.99 -11.37 -0.31
N ALA A 60 4.41 -10.85 0.84
CA ALA A 60 3.89 -9.60 1.37
C ALA A 60 5.00 -8.71 1.93
N ARG A 61 4.81 -7.39 1.89
CA ARG A 61 5.71 -6.36 2.43
C ARG A 61 4.98 -5.06 2.67
N LEU A 62 5.55 -4.22 3.51
CA LEU A 62 5.06 -2.85 3.66
C LEU A 62 5.48 -1.99 2.47
N VAL A 63 4.55 -1.17 2.00
CA VAL A 63 4.77 -0.07 1.05
C VAL A 63 3.93 1.13 1.50
N LEU A 64 4.15 2.30 0.89
CA LEU A 64 3.43 3.51 1.26
C LEU A 64 2.46 3.93 0.15
N LEU A 65 1.20 4.17 0.50
CA LEU A 65 0.26 4.85 -0.38
C LEU A 65 0.76 6.26 -0.66
N LYS A 66 0.83 6.67 -1.93
CA LYS A 66 1.33 7.99 -2.35
C LYS A 66 0.31 8.83 -3.09
N ALA A 67 -0.70 8.19 -3.68
CA ALA A 67 -1.86 8.87 -4.25
C ALA A 67 -3.08 7.95 -4.22
N LEU A 68 -4.25 8.56 -4.12
CA LEU A 68 -5.55 7.93 -4.29
C LEU A 68 -6.39 8.83 -5.20
N ASP A 69 -6.75 8.33 -6.35
CA ASP A 69 -7.70 8.95 -7.28
C ASP A 69 -8.90 8.02 -7.52
N ASP A 70 -9.78 8.36 -8.47
CA ASP A 70 -10.96 7.54 -8.76
C ASP A 70 -10.62 6.25 -9.52
N ARG A 71 -9.40 6.13 -10.03
CA ARG A 71 -8.87 4.89 -10.65
C ARG A 71 -8.37 3.92 -9.59
N GLY A 72 -7.73 4.39 -8.49
CA GLY A 72 -7.24 3.49 -7.45
C GLY A 72 -6.06 4.02 -6.63
N PHE A 73 -5.30 3.08 -6.09
CA PHE A 73 -4.29 3.26 -5.06
C PHE A 73 -2.89 3.21 -5.64
N THR A 74 -2.14 4.32 -5.57
CA THR A 74 -0.81 4.44 -6.20
C THR A 74 0.31 4.32 -5.17
N PHE A 75 1.33 3.52 -5.50
CA PHE A 75 2.58 3.39 -4.76
C PHE A 75 3.77 3.36 -5.74
N PHE A 76 4.99 3.60 -5.22
CA PHE A 76 6.19 3.64 -6.05
C PHE A 76 7.25 2.68 -5.54
N THR A 77 7.97 2.03 -6.46
CA THR A 77 8.99 1.04 -6.11
C THR A 77 9.97 0.83 -7.26
N ASN A 78 10.98 -0.03 -7.05
CA ASN A 78 11.84 -0.55 -8.10
C ASN A 78 11.12 -1.69 -8.84
N TYR A 79 11.04 -1.62 -10.17
CA TYR A 79 10.39 -2.61 -11.04
C TYR A 79 11.12 -3.96 -11.07
N ASP A 80 12.46 -3.95 -10.85
CA ASP A 80 13.28 -5.18 -10.81
C ASP A 80 13.26 -5.86 -9.43
N SER A 81 12.59 -5.25 -8.44
CA SER A 81 12.42 -5.88 -7.13
C SER A 81 11.56 -7.15 -7.22
N ARG A 82 11.61 -8.01 -6.19
CA ARG A 82 10.77 -9.22 -6.13
C ARG A 82 9.29 -8.90 -6.42
N LYS A 83 8.73 -7.87 -5.76
CA LYS A 83 7.33 -7.47 -6.00
C LYS A 83 7.10 -6.96 -7.42
N GLY A 84 8.07 -6.22 -8.00
CA GLY A 84 7.99 -5.73 -9.37
C GLY A 84 7.95 -6.87 -10.38
N ARG A 85 8.82 -7.87 -10.23
CA ARG A 85 8.83 -9.09 -11.07
C ARG A 85 7.54 -9.91 -10.90
N GLU A 86 7.05 -10.07 -9.66
CA GLU A 86 5.77 -10.76 -9.40
C GLU A 86 4.61 -10.03 -10.08
N ILE A 87 4.50 -8.70 -9.96
CA ILE A 87 3.45 -7.89 -10.61
C ILE A 87 3.54 -7.98 -12.14
N ALA A 88 4.75 -7.94 -12.70
CA ALA A 88 4.93 -8.05 -14.16
C ALA A 88 4.46 -9.40 -14.71
N ALA A 89 4.62 -10.47 -13.94
CA ALA A 89 4.23 -11.83 -14.33
C ALA A 89 2.75 -12.13 -13.97
N ASN A 90 2.25 -11.58 -12.87
CA ASN A 90 0.88 -11.73 -12.38
C ASN A 90 0.40 -10.40 -11.80
N PRO A 91 -0.38 -9.61 -12.56
CA PRO A 91 -0.77 -8.27 -12.15
C PRO A 91 -1.89 -8.22 -11.08
N LEU A 92 -2.19 -9.33 -10.41
CA LEU A 92 -3.14 -9.36 -9.30
C LEU A 92 -2.43 -9.03 -7.99
N GLY A 93 -3.10 -8.26 -7.14
CA GLY A 93 -2.56 -7.92 -5.83
C GLY A 93 -3.63 -7.50 -4.83
N ALA A 94 -3.20 -7.43 -3.58
CA ALA A 94 -4.03 -6.94 -2.49
C ALA A 94 -3.26 -5.95 -1.62
N LEU A 95 -3.99 -4.96 -1.09
CA LEU A 95 -3.50 -4.02 -0.09
C LEU A 95 -4.26 -4.24 1.21
N VAL A 96 -3.56 -4.07 2.33
CA VAL A 96 -4.18 -4.04 3.66
C VAL A 96 -3.68 -2.81 4.41
N PHE A 97 -4.61 -1.99 4.90
CA PHE A 97 -4.35 -0.85 5.78
C PHE A 97 -4.71 -1.25 7.22
N PRO A 98 -3.71 -1.53 8.09
CA PRO A 98 -3.95 -2.02 9.45
C PRO A 98 -3.98 -0.85 10.45
N TRP A 99 -5.09 -0.16 10.57
CA TRP A 99 -5.26 0.96 11.51
C TRP A 99 -5.70 0.47 12.91
N HIS A 100 -4.84 -0.35 13.54
CA HIS A 100 -5.13 -1.04 14.79
C HIS A 100 -5.58 -0.10 15.92
N ALA A 101 -4.97 1.09 16.03
CA ALA A 101 -5.34 2.04 17.08
C ALA A 101 -6.78 2.56 16.93
N LEU A 102 -7.40 2.44 15.78
CA LEU A 102 -8.81 2.73 15.52
C LEU A 102 -9.67 1.48 15.45
N GLU A 103 -9.09 0.30 15.71
CA GLU A 103 -9.77 -0.99 15.59
C GLU A 103 -10.33 -1.19 14.17
N ARG A 104 -9.61 -0.72 13.14
CA ARG A 104 -10.02 -0.73 11.74
C ARG A 104 -9.02 -1.44 10.85
N GLN A 105 -9.55 -2.05 9.80
CA GLN A 105 -8.78 -2.57 8.68
C GLN A 105 -9.52 -2.27 7.38
N VAL A 106 -8.76 -1.88 6.34
CA VAL A 106 -9.30 -1.85 4.97
C VAL A 106 -8.48 -2.81 4.12
N ARG A 107 -9.16 -3.68 3.37
CA ARG A 107 -8.56 -4.56 2.36
C ARG A 107 -9.00 -4.09 0.98
N VAL A 108 -8.07 -4.09 0.04
CA VAL A 108 -8.33 -3.74 -1.35
C VAL A 108 -7.74 -4.83 -2.23
N GLU A 109 -8.52 -5.42 -3.11
CA GLU A 109 -8.08 -6.44 -4.05
C GLU A 109 -8.33 -5.95 -5.48
N GLY A 110 -7.39 -6.22 -6.39
CA GLY A 110 -7.55 -5.74 -7.75
C GLY A 110 -6.41 -6.08 -8.68
N THR A 111 -6.41 -5.41 -9.83
CA THR A 111 -5.37 -5.51 -10.84
C THR A 111 -4.40 -4.35 -10.67
N ILE A 112 -3.12 -4.63 -10.81
CA ILE A 112 -2.06 -3.62 -10.71
C ILE A 112 -1.57 -3.27 -12.11
N GLU A 113 -1.56 -1.97 -12.43
CA GLU A 113 -0.98 -1.42 -13.66
C GLU A 113 0.24 -0.54 -13.35
N VAL A 114 1.11 -0.36 -14.32
CA VAL A 114 2.18 0.63 -14.24
C VAL A 114 1.56 2.01 -14.49
N VAL A 115 1.88 3.01 -13.67
CA VAL A 115 1.46 4.39 -13.93
C VAL A 115 2.29 5.00 -15.06
N THR A 116 1.87 6.15 -15.60
CA THR A 116 2.60 6.77 -16.71
C THR A 116 4.01 7.18 -16.30
N ARG A 117 4.86 7.40 -17.31
CA ARG A 117 6.22 7.90 -17.08
C ARG A 117 6.19 9.27 -16.39
N GLU A 118 5.30 10.13 -16.84
CA GLU A 118 5.11 11.49 -16.33
C GLU A 118 4.71 11.46 -14.85
N GLU A 119 3.75 10.62 -14.44
CA GLU A 119 3.36 10.42 -13.04
C GLU A 119 4.56 9.94 -12.19
N SER A 120 5.39 9.07 -12.74
CA SER A 120 6.58 8.56 -12.06
C SER A 120 7.67 9.64 -11.93
N ASP A 121 7.91 10.42 -12.98
CA ASP A 121 8.90 11.50 -13.00
C ASP A 121 8.47 12.62 -12.04
N GLU A 122 7.20 13.03 -12.06
CA GLU A 122 6.64 14.05 -11.16
C GLU A 122 6.79 13.67 -9.67
N TYR A 123 6.51 12.42 -9.34
CA TYR A 123 6.68 11.98 -7.96
C TYR A 123 8.16 11.83 -7.58
N PHE A 124 9.01 11.35 -8.49
CA PHE A 124 10.43 11.13 -8.20
C PHE A 124 11.16 12.41 -7.78
N VAL A 125 10.91 13.52 -8.46
CA VAL A 125 11.57 14.81 -8.14
C VAL A 125 11.15 15.38 -6.78
N LYS A 126 9.94 15.04 -6.28
CA LYS A 126 9.45 15.45 -4.96
C LYS A 126 10.10 14.66 -3.80
N ARG A 127 10.83 13.58 -4.11
CA ARG A 127 11.49 12.76 -3.07
C ARG A 127 12.74 13.49 -2.52
N PRO A 128 13.03 13.29 -1.21
CA PRO A 128 14.30 13.77 -0.64
C PRO A 128 15.50 13.25 -1.43
N LEU A 129 16.57 14.05 -1.52
CA LEU A 129 17.78 13.72 -2.29
C LEU A 129 18.31 12.33 -1.93
N GLY A 130 18.48 12.03 -0.64
CA GLY A 130 18.96 10.71 -0.20
C GLY A 130 18.09 9.55 -0.68
N SER A 131 16.76 9.76 -0.78
CA SER A 131 15.85 8.73 -1.32
C SER A 131 15.95 8.59 -2.83
N ARG A 132 16.29 9.68 -3.56
CA ARG A 132 16.55 9.63 -5.01
C ARG A 132 17.86 8.90 -5.31
N LEU A 133 18.92 9.20 -4.56
CA LEU A 133 20.20 8.49 -4.64
C LEU A 133 20.06 7.01 -4.27
N GLY A 134 19.31 6.71 -3.19
CA GLY A 134 19.04 5.33 -2.76
C GLY A 134 18.32 4.48 -3.82
N ALA A 135 17.48 5.11 -4.66
CA ALA A 135 16.81 4.41 -5.76
C ALA A 135 17.79 3.91 -6.84
N TRP A 136 18.91 4.60 -7.03
CA TRP A 136 20.02 4.18 -7.91
C TRP A 136 20.96 3.20 -7.21
N ALA A 137 21.27 3.45 -5.92
CA ALA A 137 22.26 2.69 -5.17
C ALA A 137 21.85 1.26 -4.88
N SER A 138 20.53 1.00 -4.77
CA SER A 138 20.01 -0.28 -4.29
C SER A 138 19.47 -1.16 -5.43
N PRO A 139 20.12 -2.29 -5.75
CA PRO A 139 19.53 -3.36 -6.56
C PRO A 139 18.50 -4.11 -5.71
N GLN A 140 17.30 -3.52 -5.58
CA GLN A 140 16.29 -3.94 -4.61
C GLN A 140 15.92 -5.42 -4.75
N SER A 141 15.98 -6.16 -3.66
CA SER A 141 15.70 -7.61 -3.56
C SER A 141 16.80 -8.52 -4.12
N GLU A 142 17.93 -7.99 -4.53
CA GLU A 142 19.09 -8.80 -4.95
C GLU A 142 20.01 -9.09 -3.75
N VAL A 143 20.77 -10.18 -3.86
CA VAL A 143 21.80 -10.51 -2.90
C VAL A 143 22.99 -9.57 -3.12
N ILE A 144 23.46 -8.95 -2.05
CA ILE A 144 24.63 -8.06 -2.05
C ILE A 144 25.70 -8.57 -1.09
N PRO A 145 26.98 -8.22 -1.28
CA PRO A 145 28.07 -8.70 -0.42
C PRO A 145 27.96 -8.27 1.04
N GLY A 146 27.41 -7.07 1.28
CA GLY A 146 27.28 -6.49 2.61
C GLY A 146 26.77 -5.06 2.55
N ARG A 147 26.62 -4.42 3.71
CA ARG A 147 26.11 -3.06 3.81
C ARG A 147 27.04 -2.03 3.16
N GLU A 148 28.33 -2.26 3.26
CA GLU A 148 29.38 -1.40 2.68
C GLU A 148 29.22 -1.22 1.17
N PHE A 149 28.66 -2.22 0.49
CA PHE A 149 28.31 -2.10 -0.94
C PHE A 149 27.33 -0.96 -1.18
N LEU A 150 26.24 -0.88 -0.40
CA LEU A 150 25.24 0.19 -0.55
C LEU A 150 25.79 1.56 -0.16
N GLU A 151 26.62 1.62 0.89
CA GLU A 151 27.24 2.86 1.37
C GLU A 151 28.20 3.42 0.33
N LYS A 152 29.01 2.55 -0.30
CA LYS A 152 29.89 2.94 -1.41
C LYS A 152 29.10 3.45 -2.61
N GLN A 153 28.07 2.69 -3.07
CA GLN A 153 27.24 3.11 -4.19
C GLN A 153 26.57 4.47 -3.93
N HIS A 154 26.09 4.68 -2.70
CA HIS A 154 25.47 5.95 -2.33
C HIS A 154 26.48 7.11 -2.33
N ALA A 155 27.69 6.90 -1.82
CA ALA A 155 28.76 7.91 -1.83
C ALA A 155 29.21 8.26 -3.25
N ASP A 156 29.39 7.26 -4.12
CA ASP A 156 29.75 7.45 -5.52
C ASP A 156 28.67 8.27 -6.26
N LEU A 157 27.39 8.01 -5.97
CA LEU A 157 26.27 8.75 -6.56
C LEU A 157 26.16 10.18 -6.01
N MET A 158 26.46 10.42 -4.73
CA MET A 158 26.54 11.78 -4.19
C MET A 158 27.64 12.60 -4.89
N ALA A 159 28.81 12.01 -5.14
CA ALA A 159 29.89 12.65 -5.88
C ALA A 159 29.50 12.91 -7.34
N LYS A 160 28.73 12.02 -7.96
CA LYS A 160 28.29 12.16 -9.34
C LYS A 160 27.22 13.27 -9.53
N TYR A 161 26.39 13.53 -8.51
CA TYR A 161 25.31 14.50 -8.56
C TYR A 161 25.45 15.57 -7.45
N PRO A 162 26.50 16.40 -7.49
CA PRO A 162 26.79 17.38 -6.44
C PRO A 162 25.67 18.42 -6.28
N ASP A 163 24.99 18.78 -7.37
CA ASP A 163 23.89 19.74 -7.39
C ASP A 163 22.54 19.12 -7.01
N GLY A 164 22.51 17.80 -6.78
CA GLY A 164 21.30 17.08 -6.42
C GLY A 164 20.32 16.84 -7.57
N ASP A 165 20.70 17.14 -8.82
CA ASP A 165 19.86 16.85 -9.99
C ASP A 165 19.98 15.37 -10.39
N VAL A 166 19.31 14.52 -9.62
CA VAL A 166 19.31 13.07 -9.79
C VAL A 166 18.13 12.66 -10.66
N PRO A 167 18.36 12.15 -11.89
CA PRO A 167 17.29 11.66 -12.75
C PRO A 167 16.65 10.38 -12.16
N ARG A 168 15.41 10.11 -12.54
CA ARG A 168 14.75 8.86 -12.15
C ARG A 168 15.42 7.67 -12.84
N PRO A 169 15.74 6.57 -12.09
CA PRO A 169 16.20 5.33 -12.71
C PRO A 169 15.14 4.75 -13.65
N PRO A 170 15.53 4.14 -14.79
CA PRO A 170 14.55 3.56 -15.73
C PRO A 170 13.74 2.40 -15.13
N ASN A 171 14.31 1.71 -14.15
CA ASN A 171 13.69 0.59 -13.43
C ASN A 171 12.99 1.02 -12.14
N TRP A 172 12.67 2.30 -11.96
CA TRP A 172 11.95 2.81 -10.80
C TRP A 172 10.73 3.62 -11.24
N GLY A 173 9.58 3.40 -10.59
CA GLY A 173 8.37 4.16 -10.89
C GLY A 173 7.17 3.69 -10.10
N GLY A 174 5.99 4.10 -10.54
CA GLY A 174 4.73 3.85 -9.84
C GLY A 174 3.96 2.67 -10.39
N TYR A 175 3.19 2.08 -9.48
CA TYR A 175 2.11 1.16 -9.76
C TYR A 175 0.81 1.72 -9.21
N ARG A 176 -0.30 1.42 -9.87
CA ARG A 176 -1.66 1.68 -9.38
C ARG A 176 -2.42 0.38 -9.27
N LEU A 177 -2.97 0.10 -8.09
CA LEU A 177 -3.94 -0.97 -7.92
C LEU A 177 -5.34 -0.43 -8.27
N LEU A 178 -5.93 -0.97 -9.32
CA LEU A 178 -7.31 -0.73 -9.75
C LEU A 178 -8.24 -1.64 -8.94
N PRO A 179 -9.05 -1.09 -8.03
CA PRO A 179 -9.79 -1.92 -7.10
C PRO A 179 -10.95 -2.64 -7.78
N ARG A 180 -11.09 -3.93 -7.47
CA ARG A 180 -12.22 -4.79 -7.81
C ARG A 180 -13.06 -5.12 -6.58
N VAL A 181 -12.40 -5.25 -5.43
CA VAL A 181 -13.04 -5.48 -4.13
C VAL A 181 -12.43 -4.55 -3.11
N LEU A 182 -13.28 -3.92 -2.27
CA LEU A 182 -12.86 -3.24 -1.05
C LEU A 182 -13.66 -3.81 0.13
N GLU A 183 -12.97 -4.17 1.20
CA GLU A 183 -13.60 -4.59 2.44
C GLU A 183 -13.19 -3.65 3.58
N PHE A 184 -14.17 -3.13 4.28
CA PHE A 184 -14.01 -2.33 5.49
C PHE A 184 -14.38 -3.17 6.69
N TRP A 185 -13.46 -3.29 7.64
CA TRP A 185 -13.63 -4.02 8.86
C TRP A 185 -13.49 -3.08 10.06
N GLN A 186 -14.48 -3.11 10.96
CA GLN A 186 -14.47 -2.37 12.22
C GLN A 186 -14.60 -3.34 13.39
N GLY A 187 -13.69 -3.21 14.36
CA GLY A 187 -13.73 -3.98 15.59
C GLY A 187 -14.97 -3.73 16.42
N ARG A 188 -15.57 -4.82 16.97
CA ARG A 188 -16.74 -4.78 17.83
C ARG A 188 -16.56 -5.75 18.99
N PRO A 189 -17.26 -5.52 20.14
CA PRO A 189 -17.28 -6.46 21.25
C PRO A 189 -17.70 -7.87 20.83
N SER A 190 -17.29 -8.86 21.61
CA SER A 190 -17.66 -10.26 21.42
C SER A 190 -17.29 -10.85 20.07
N ARG A 191 -16.34 -10.23 19.37
CA ARG A 191 -15.90 -10.60 18.00
C ARG A 191 -16.99 -10.49 16.93
N LEU A 192 -18.09 -9.80 17.19
CA LEU A 192 -19.18 -9.55 16.24
C LEU A 192 -18.85 -8.30 15.39
N HIS A 193 -17.73 -8.39 14.68
CA HIS A 193 -17.16 -7.27 13.93
C HIS A 193 -18.03 -6.86 12.75
N ASP A 194 -18.11 -5.55 12.47
CA ASP A 194 -18.76 -5.05 11.27
C ASP A 194 -17.85 -5.21 10.07
N ARG A 195 -18.40 -5.77 8.98
CA ARG A 195 -17.68 -5.95 7.72
C ARG A 195 -18.58 -5.51 6.57
N LEU A 196 -18.19 -4.45 5.84
CA LEU A 196 -18.84 -4.05 4.59
C LEU A 196 -17.90 -4.35 3.43
N CYS A 197 -18.35 -5.13 2.48
CA CYS A 197 -17.64 -5.50 1.28
C CYS A 197 -18.28 -4.84 0.06
N PHE A 198 -17.46 -4.29 -0.81
CA PHE A 198 -17.84 -3.67 -2.06
C PHE A 198 -17.20 -4.43 -3.20
N SER A 199 -18.00 -4.92 -4.14
CA SER A 199 -17.53 -5.60 -5.34
C SER A 199 -17.88 -4.78 -6.58
N ARG A 200 -16.89 -4.50 -7.43
CA ARG A 200 -17.08 -3.74 -8.65
C ARG A 200 -17.80 -4.58 -9.69
N GLN A 201 -18.88 -4.04 -10.24
CA GLN A 201 -19.69 -4.70 -11.25
C GLN A 201 -19.15 -4.42 -12.66
N ALA A 202 -19.63 -5.16 -13.65
CA ALA A 202 -19.22 -5.01 -15.04
C ALA A 202 -19.58 -3.63 -15.64
N ASP A 203 -20.64 -3.00 -15.13
CA ASP A 203 -21.06 -1.63 -15.51
C ASP A 203 -20.27 -0.52 -14.80
N GLY A 204 -19.32 -0.90 -13.93
CA GLY A 204 -18.50 0.02 -13.15
C GLY A 204 -19.11 0.48 -11.83
N SER A 205 -20.36 0.10 -11.53
CA SER A 205 -21.00 0.35 -10.24
C SER A 205 -20.40 -0.51 -9.12
N TRP A 206 -20.78 -0.22 -7.86
CA TRP A 206 -20.35 -0.98 -6.70
C TRP A 206 -21.54 -1.65 -6.03
N GLN A 207 -21.52 -2.97 -5.95
CA GLN A 207 -22.42 -3.75 -5.11
C GLN A 207 -21.86 -3.79 -3.69
N ARG A 208 -22.68 -3.44 -2.71
CA ARG A 208 -22.32 -3.50 -1.29
C ARG A 208 -23.02 -4.64 -0.60
N GLU A 209 -22.28 -5.36 0.23
CA GLU A 209 -22.77 -6.49 1.03
C GLU A 209 -22.19 -6.42 2.44
N ARG A 210 -22.94 -6.91 3.43
CA ARG A 210 -22.43 -7.13 4.79
C ARG A 210 -21.95 -8.56 4.92
N LEU A 211 -20.72 -8.74 5.38
CA LEU A 211 -20.16 -10.06 5.67
C LEU A 211 -20.31 -10.41 7.15
N SER A 212 -20.51 -11.70 7.44
CA SER A 212 -20.36 -12.22 8.80
C SER A 212 -18.90 -12.12 9.25
N PRO A 213 -18.62 -11.79 10.54
CA PRO A 213 -17.26 -11.72 11.10
C PRO A 213 -16.55 -13.05 11.15
#